data_acb47d6c1600048bdfb8bc4983ebf803
#
_entry.id   acb47d6c1600048bdfb8bc4983ebf803
#
_cell.length_a   1.000
_cell.length_b   1.000
_cell.length_c   1.000
_cell.angle_alpha   90.00
_cell.angle_beta   90.00
_cell.angle_gamma   90.00
#
_symmetry.space_group_name_H-M   'P 1'
#
loop_
_entity.id
_entity.type
_entity.pdbx_description
1 polymer ?
#
loop_
_entity_poly.entity_id
_entity_poly.type
_entity_poly.pdbx_seq_one_letter_code
_entity_poly.pdbx_strand_id
1 'polypeptide(L)'
;PGTTSDMSNPLGTKTFTGKNNTYRTETYYTGNTTQTVKIYEIYTELPKSIGQSFLDEFKKPDHGELKNTDTFRKFFPGLYITTNFGNSTILNVNLTSLNIFYKYLDPKGSSEKTDTIRTSEFRLNITPEVTQINHIQNNNDQLLTPNDKGTFIKSPAGVNTEVIFPISEIYSKLTNRSLNQARLMVYALPEANQDEKVKLSPPDHLLLV
;
A
#
# COMPACT_ATOMS: atom_id res chain seq x y z
N PRO A 1 0.72 -4.42 24.21
CA PRO A 1 1.98 -5.08 24.40
C PRO A 1 2.73 -5.02 23.08
N GLY A 2 3.74 -4.10 23.02
CA GLY A 2 4.48 -3.88 21.78
C GLY A 2 5.41 -5.06 21.50
N THR A 3 5.17 -5.73 20.39
CA THR A 3 6.19 -6.56 19.78
C THR A 3 7.25 -5.61 19.21
N THR A 4 8.45 -5.64 19.76
CA THR A 4 9.61 -4.95 19.19
C THR A 4 10.01 -5.69 17.92
N SER A 5 9.80 -5.07 16.76
CA SER A 5 10.33 -5.59 15.50
C SER A 5 11.81 -5.24 15.39
N ASP A 6 12.64 -6.21 15.02
CA ASP A 6 14.05 -5.97 14.72
C ASP A 6 14.17 -5.26 13.37
N MET A 7 14.41 -3.94 13.41
CA MET A 7 14.57 -3.11 12.23
C MET A 7 15.98 -3.17 11.63
N SER A 8 16.95 -3.74 12.34
CA SER A 8 18.34 -3.83 11.88
C SER A 8 18.58 -4.96 10.86
N ASN A 9 17.72 -5.99 10.89
CA ASN A 9 17.80 -7.14 9.99
C ASN A 9 16.45 -7.40 9.31
N PRO A 10 16.10 -6.64 8.28
CA PRO A 10 14.84 -6.85 7.56
C PRO A 10 14.85 -8.21 6.86
N LEU A 11 13.75 -8.94 6.96
CA LEU A 11 13.56 -10.23 6.30
C LEU A 11 13.57 -10.12 4.78
N GLY A 12 13.21 -8.97 4.25
CA GLY A 12 13.25 -8.67 2.83
C GLY A 12 13.12 -7.18 2.59
N THR A 13 13.68 -6.71 1.48
CA THR A 13 13.64 -5.31 1.07
C THR A 13 13.27 -5.20 -0.40
N LYS A 14 12.53 -4.16 -0.75
CA LYS A 14 12.18 -3.86 -2.14
C LYS A 14 12.17 -2.36 -2.38
N THR A 15 12.91 -1.92 -3.37
CA THR A 15 12.82 -0.55 -3.89
C THR A 15 11.75 -0.49 -4.97
N PHE A 16 10.89 0.51 -4.89
CA PHE A 16 9.83 0.74 -5.87
C PHE A 16 9.67 2.24 -6.13
N THR A 17 8.99 2.59 -7.21
CA THR A 17 8.63 3.98 -7.55
C THR A 17 7.14 4.07 -7.82
N GLY A 18 6.55 5.27 -7.72
CA GLY A 18 5.13 5.48 -7.98
C GLY A 18 4.68 5.09 -9.41
N LYS A 19 5.61 5.07 -10.38
CA LYS A 19 5.30 4.77 -11.79
C LYS A 19 5.81 3.41 -12.28
N ASN A 20 6.89 2.90 -11.71
CA ASN A 20 7.59 1.70 -12.20
C ASN A 20 7.41 0.51 -11.26
N ASN A 21 6.17 0.18 -10.96
CA ASN A 21 5.86 -1.01 -10.19
C ASN A 21 5.73 -2.23 -11.10
N THR A 22 6.16 -3.37 -10.59
CA THR A 22 5.85 -4.65 -11.20
C THR A 22 4.34 -4.82 -11.21
N TYR A 23 3.79 -5.34 -12.28
CA TYR A 23 2.39 -5.70 -12.35
C TYR A 23 2.23 -7.11 -12.90
N ARG A 24 1.17 -7.78 -12.49
CA ARG A 24 0.64 -8.97 -13.13
C ARG A 24 -0.65 -8.64 -13.86
N THR A 25 -0.96 -9.41 -14.85
CA THR A 25 -2.23 -9.31 -15.56
C THR A 25 -3.18 -10.41 -15.09
N GLU A 26 -4.37 -10.03 -14.70
CA GLU A 26 -5.46 -10.97 -14.42
C GLU A 26 -6.54 -10.82 -15.47
N THR A 27 -7.03 -11.94 -15.97
CA THR A 27 -8.10 -12.00 -16.95
C THR A 27 -9.36 -12.54 -16.30
N TYR A 28 -10.40 -11.75 -16.30
CA TYR A 28 -11.71 -12.10 -15.77
C TYR A 28 -12.67 -12.39 -16.92
N TYR A 29 -13.41 -13.45 -16.78
CA TYR A 29 -14.45 -13.84 -17.74
C TYR A 29 -15.82 -13.49 -17.13
N THR A 30 -16.54 -12.59 -17.78
CA THR A 30 -17.90 -12.20 -17.38
C THR A 30 -18.84 -12.46 -18.54
N GLY A 31 -19.51 -13.60 -18.51
CA GLY A 31 -20.32 -14.06 -19.66
C GLY A 31 -19.45 -14.23 -20.91
N ASN A 32 -19.80 -13.55 -21.99
CA ASN A 32 -19.08 -13.60 -23.26
C ASN A 32 -17.96 -12.55 -23.40
N THR A 33 -17.70 -11.77 -22.35
CA THR A 33 -16.66 -10.72 -22.38
C THR A 33 -15.47 -11.11 -21.55
N THR A 34 -14.28 -10.77 -22.07
CA THR A 34 -13.01 -10.94 -21.38
C THR A 34 -12.46 -9.58 -21.00
N GLN A 35 -12.19 -9.39 -19.73
CA GLN A 35 -11.58 -8.16 -19.23
C GLN A 35 -10.21 -8.49 -18.64
N THR A 36 -9.18 -7.82 -19.14
CA THR A 36 -7.81 -7.94 -18.60
C THR A 36 -7.47 -6.71 -17.77
N VAL A 37 -7.12 -6.93 -16.51
CA VAL A 37 -6.77 -5.86 -15.55
C VAL A 37 -5.32 -6.01 -15.15
N LYS A 38 -4.61 -4.88 -15.08
CA LYS A 38 -3.27 -4.80 -14.51
C LYS A 38 -3.37 -4.61 -13.01
N ILE A 39 -2.75 -5.52 -12.25
CA ILE A 39 -2.64 -5.43 -10.80
C ILE A 39 -1.19 -5.08 -10.46
N TYR A 40 -0.99 -3.91 -9.88
CA TYR A 40 0.34 -3.47 -9.45
C TYR A 40 0.69 -4.12 -8.12
N GLU A 41 1.91 -4.64 -8.04
CA GLU A 41 2.39 -5.40 -6.90
C GLU A 41 3.76 -4.90 -6.45
N ILE A 42 3.97 -4.88 -5.15
CA ILE A 42 5.27 -4.75 -4.52
C ILE A 42 5.54 -6.08 -3.83
N TYR A 43 6.54 -6.81 -4.29
CA TYR A 43 6.87 -8.11 -3.70
C TYR A 43 8.36 -8.20 -3.38
N THR A 44 8.67 -8.99 -2.36
CA THR A 44 10.03 -9.36 -1.99
C THR A 44 10.07 -10.81 -1.57
N GLU A 45 11.20 -11.46 -1.82
CA GLU A 45 11.43 -12.81 -1.32
C GLU A 45 11.85 -12.77 0.14
N LEU A 46 11.26 -13.64 0.93
CA LEU A 46 11.60 -13.84 2.33
C LEU A 46 12.52 -15.06 2.49
N PRO A 47 13.26 -15.16 3.60
CA PRO A 47 14.11 -16.32 3.88
C PRO A 47 13.32 -17.64 3.82
N LYS A 48 13.87 -18.63 3.15
CA LYS A 48 13.26 -19.98 3.01
C LYS A 48 12.98 -20.65 4.36
N SER A 49 13.71 -20.26 5.40
CA SER A 49 13.50 -20.76 6.77
C SER A 49 12.08 -20.49 7.28
N ILE A 50 11.44 -19.40 6.85
CA ILE A 50 10.05 -19.10 7.19
C ILE A 50 9.12 -20.18 6.60
N GLY A 51 9.22 -20.45 5.30
CA GLY A 51 8.43 -21.50 4.67
C GLY A 51 8.72 -22.89 5.25
N GLN A 52 10.00 -23.14 5.60
CA GLN A 52 10.39 -24.42 6.24
C GLN A 52 9.74 -24.57 7.62
N SER A 53 9.69 -23.49 8.44
CA SER A 53 9.05 -23.57 9.75
C SER A 53 7.54 -23.87 9.66
N PHE A 54 6.85 -23.33 8.65
CA PHE A 54 5.45 -23.69 8.38
C PHE A 54 5.30 -25.16 8.00
N LEU A 55 6.19 -25.67 7.16
CA LEU A 55 6.16 -27.07 6.76
C LEU A 55 6.45 -28.01 7.95
N ASP A 56 7.37 -27.63 8.82
CA ASP A 56 7.71 -28.42 10.01
C ASP A 56 6.55 -28.45 11.01
N GLU A 57 5.85 -27.34 11.21
CA GLU A 57 4.62 -27.30 12.01
C GLU A 57 3.53 -28.16 11.40
N PHE A 58 3.31 -28.06 10.09
CA PHE A 58 2.30 -28.85 9.39
C PHE A 58 2.51 -30.37 9.52
N LYS A 59 3.78 -30.82 9.59
CA LYS A 59 4.13 -32.25 9.75
C LYS A 59 3.95 -32.79 11.16
N LYS A 60 3.77 -31.92 12.17
CA LYS A 60 3.54 -32.36 13.54
C LYS A 60 2.14 -32.99 13.69
N PRO A 61 1.90 -33.82 14.72
CA PRO A 61 0.57 -34.29 15.05
C PRO A 61 -0.42 -33.12 15.19
N ASP A 62 -1.63 -33.26 14.64
CA ASP A 62 -2.66 -32.22 14.61
C ASP A 62 -2.20 -30.89 14.00
N HIS A 63 -1.18 -30.91 13.13
CA HIS A 63 -0.60 -29.74 12.48
C HIS A 63 0.01 -28.72 13.46
N GLY A 64 0.39 -29.14 14.65
CA GLY A 64 1.12 -28.34 15.64
C GLY A 64 0.44 -27.01 15.96
N GLU A 65 1.19 -25.91 15.86
CA GLU A 65 0.69 -24.57 16.16
C GLU A 65 -0.27 -24.00 15.08
N LEU A 66 -0.38 -24.67 13.93
CA LEU A 66 -1.27 -24.22 12.84
C LEU A 66 -2.75 -24.60 13.06
N LYS A 67 -3.06 -25.40 14.08
CA LYS A 67 -4.39 -26.00 14.28
C LYS A 67 -5.49 -25.02 14.70
N ASN A 68 -5.13 -23.94 15.36
CA ASN A 68 -6.09 -22.94 15.80
C ASN A 68 -5.50 -21.52 15.83
N THR A 69 -6.36 -20.51 15.93
CA THR A 69 -5.96 -19.10 15.87
C THR A 69 -5.03 -18.70 17.00
N ASP A 70 -5.23 -19.19 18.23
CA ASP A 70 -4.45 -18.74 19.38
C ASP A 70 -3.01 -19.26 19.36
N THR A 71 -2.85 -20.52 18.96
CA THR A 71 -1.53 -21.11 18.77
C THR A 71 -0.85 -20.56 17.52
N PHE A 72 -1.60 -20.36 16.43
CA PHE A 72 -1.10 -19.76 15.21
C PHE A 72 -0.53 -18.33 15.43
N ARG A 73 -1.22 -17.51 16.21
CA ARG A 73 -0.73 -16.14 16.55
C ARG A 73 0.57 -16.14 17.33
N LYS A 74 0.82 -17.17 18.14
CA LYS A 74 2.10 -17.33 18.86
C LYS A 74 3.22 -17.77 17.93
N PHE A 75 2.91 -18.68 17.00
CA PHE A 75 3.85 -19.18 16.00
C PHE A 75 4.21 -18.11 14.96
N PHE A 76 3.20 -17.42 14.44
CA PHE A 76 3.35 -16.37 13.44
C PHE A 76 2.62 -15.11 13.87
N PRO A 77 3.26 -14.23 14.65
CA PRO A 77 2.61 -13.05 15.21
C PRO A 77 2.28 -11.97 14.16
N GLY A 78 2.79 -12.09 12.93
CA GLY A 78 2.51 -11.19 11.84
C GLY A 78 3.77 -10.65 11.16
N LEU A 79 3.56 -9.68 10.27
CA LEU A 79 4.62 -8.98 9.55
C LEU A 79 4.57 -7.49 9.87
N TYR A 80 5.74 -6.92 10.11
CA TYR A 80 5.93 -5.49 10.20
C TYR A 80 6.52 -4.98 8.88
N ILE A 81 5.82 -4.06 8.23
CA ILE A 81 6.22 -3.46 6.95
C ILE A 81 6.48 -1.98 7.19
N THR A 82 7.63 -1.50 6.80
CA THR A 82 8.02 -0.10 6.96
C THR A 82 8.80 0.41 5.76
N THR A 83 8.83 1.73 5.61
CA THR A 83 9.70 2.39 4.64
C THR A 83 11.03 2.73 5.30
N ASN A 84 12.15 2.50 4.62
CA ASN A 84 13.48 2.79 5.13
C ASN A 84 14.03 4.12 4.58
N PHE A 85 13.70 4.45 3.34
CA PHE A 85 14.12 5.70 2.70
C PHE A 85 13.15 6.08 1.58
N GLY A 86 13.26 7.31 1.10
CA GLY A 86 12.54 7.79 -0.09
C GLY A 86 11.64 8.99 0.18
N ASN A 87 11.13 9.54 -0.89
CA ASN A 87 10.15 10.62 -0.83
C ASN A 87 8.80 10.06 -0.39
N SER A 88 8.16 10.77 0.49
CA SER A 88 6.93 10.45 1.20
C SER A 88 5.78 10.04 0.27
N THR A 89 5.73 8.80 -0.15
CA THR A 89 4.56 8.25 -0.84
C THR A 89 3.78 7.42 0.16
N ILE A 90 2.51 7.73 0.34
CA ILE A 90 1.59 6.90 1.12
C ILE A 90 0.94 5.92 0.16
N LEU A 91 1.13 4.63 0.42
CA LEU A 91 0.55 3.58 -0.39
C LEU A 91 -0.82 3.18 0.18
N ASN A 92 -1.82 3.14 -0.68
CA ASN A 92 -3.06 2.47 -0.37
C ASN A 92 -2.92 0.99 -0.74
N VAL A 93 -2.81 0.14 0.27
CA VAL A 93 -2.61 -1.30 0.09
C VAL A 93 -3.95 -2.00 0.19
N ASN A 94 -4.43 -2.52 -0.93
CA ASN A 94 -5.71 -3.23 -1.00
C ASN A 94 -5.61 -4.67 -0.50
N LEU A 95 -4.45 -5.31 -0.68
CA LEU A 95 -4.23 -6.69 -0.30
C LEU A 95 -2.76 -6.91 0.06
N THR A 96 -2.52 -7.57 1.17
CA THR A 96 -1.20 -8.13 1.50
C THR A 96 -1.33 -9.64 1.62
N SER A 97 -0.41 -10.37 1.02
CA SER A 97 -0.37 -11.82 1.10
C SER A 97 1.04 -12.35 1.32
N LEU A 98 1.13 -13.40 2.12
CA LEU A 98 2.32 -14.22 2.25
C LEU A 98 2.11 -15.52 1.49
N ASN A 99 2.90 -15.76 0.46
CA ASN A 99 2.80 -16.93 -0.41
C ASN A 99 3.97 -17.87 -0.12
N ILE A 100 3.67 -19.11 0.25
CA ILE A 100 4.65 -20.15 0.52
C ILE A 100 4.55 -21.18 -0.60
N PHE A 101 5.56 -21.22 -1.46
CA PHE A 101 5.66 -22.18 -2.55
C PHE A 101 6.40 -23.43 -2.06
N TYR A 102 5.82 -24.59 -2.29
CA TYR A 102 6.40 -25.86 -1.88
C TYR A 102 6.27 -26.92 -2.96
N LYS A 103 7.13 -27.93 -2.86
CA LYS A 103 7.07 -29.11 -3.73
C LYS A 103 6.63 -30.30 -2.90
N TYR A 104 5.81 -31.13 -3.50
CA TYR A 104 5.37 -32.37 -2.89
C TYR A 104 5.42 -33.50 -3.91
N LEU A 105 5.56 -34.71 -3.41
CA LEU A 105 5.46 -35.91 -4.21
C LEU A 105 4.00 -36.31 -4.35
N ASP A 106 3.50 -36.29 -5.56
CA ASP A 106 2.17 -36.78 -5.90
C ASP A 106 2.31 -38.28 -6.23
N PRO A 107 1.79 -39.17 -5.38
CA PRO A 107 1.90 -40.60 -5.64
C PRO A 107 1.21 -40.94 -6.95
N LYS A 108 1.78 -41.89 -7.68
CA LYS A 108 1.23 -42.33 -8.97
C LYS A 108 -0.25 -42.73 -8.83
N GLY A 109 -1.09 -42.10 -9.64
CA GLY A 109 -2.45 -42.58 -9.85
C GLY A 109 -2.48 -43.91 -10.59
N SER A 110 -3.62 -44.56 -10.66
CA SER A 110 -3.78 -45.87 -11.35
C SER A 110 -3.38 -45.84 -12.83
N SER A 111 -3.30 -44.67 -13.44
CA SER A 111 -2.92 -44.46 -14.85
C SER A 111 -1.48 -44.00 -15.08
N GLU A 112 -0.75 -43.64 -14.02
CA GLU A 112 0.62 -43.11 -14.15
C GLU A 112 1.66 -44.17 -13.75
N LYS A 113 2.81 -44.15 -14.48
CA LYS A 113 3.90 -45.13 -14.22
C LYS A 113 4.84 -44.77 -13.12
N THR A 114 4.93 -43.49 -12.76
CA THR A 114 5.89 -42.97 -11.77
C THR A 114 5.29 -41.88 -10.94
N ASP A 115 5.74 -41.76 -9.69
CA ASP A 115 5.42 -40.62 -8.84
C ASP A 115 5.94 -39.31 -9.47
N THR A 116 5.16 -38.25 -9.34
CA THR A 116 5.47 -36.96 -9.97
C THR A 116 5.68 -35.89 -8.91
N ILE A 117 6.75 -35.10 -9.05
CA ILE A 117 6.96 -33.92 -8.19
C ILE A 117 6.10 -32.78 -8.71
N ARG A 118 5.17 -32.31 -7.90
CA ARG A 118 4.32 -31.15 -8.18
C ARG A 118 4.68 -29.96 -7.33
N THR A 119 4.40 -28.77 -7.83
CA THR A 119 4.54 -27.51 -7.09
C THR A 119 3.16 -27.02 -6.70
N SER A 120 3.04 -26.56 -5.48
CA SER A 120 1.82 -25.91 -4.99
C SER A 120 2.17 -24.67 -4.17
N GLU A 121 1.17 -23.86 -3.85
CA GLU A 121 1.33 -22.70 -3.00
C GLU A 121 0.34 -22.75 -1.83
N PHE A 122 0.79 -22.26 -0.70
CA PHE A 122 -0.05 -21.94 0.45
C PHE A 122 -0.04 -20.43 0.63
N ARG A 123 -1.22 -19.82 0.65
CA ARG A 123 -1.37 -18.36 0.67
C ARG A 123 -2.09 -17.92 1.94
N LEU A 124 -1.46 -17.01 2.67
CA LEU A 124 -2.04 -16.28 3.78
C LEU A 124 -2.37 -14.86 3.31
N ASN A 125 -3.65 -14.54 3.23
CA ASN A 125 -4.11 -13.21 2.88
C ASN A 125 -4.49 -12.44 4.15
N ILE A 126 -4.25 -11.13 4.14
CA ILE A 126 -4.82 -10.24 5.14
C ILE A 126 -6.29 -10.06 4.81
N THR A 127 -7.16 -10.52 5.71
CA THR A 127 -8.61 -10.34 5.66
C THR A 127 -9.06 -9.34 6.74
N PRO A 128 -10.31 -8.86 6.74
CA PRO A 128 -10.81 -7.94 7.76
C PRO A 128 -10.69 -8.45 9.20
N GLU A 129 -10.65 -9.78 9.40
CA GLU A 129 -10.50 -10.42 10.72
C GLU A 129 -9.08 -10.34 11.28
N VAL A 130 -8.09 -10.07 10.40
CA VAL A 130 -6.70 -9.91 10.83
C VAL A 130 -6.49 -8.51 11.39
N THR A 131 -5.89 -8.43 12.57
CA THR A 131 -5.55 -7.13 13.17
C THR A 131 -4.55 -6.39 12.30
N GLN A 132 -4.93 -5.22 11.83
CA GLN A 132 -4.11 -4.32 11.01
C GLN A 132 -3.89 -3.02 11.78
N ILE A 133 -2.64 -2.61 11.91
CA ILE A 133 -2.28 -1.36 12.58
C ILE A 133 -1.41 -0.55 11.63
N ASN A 134 -1.87 0.66 11.32
CA ASN A 134 -1.10 1.61 10.52
C ASN A 134 -0.52 2.68 11.44
N HIS A 135 0.77 2.94 11.31
CA HIS A 135 1.46 4.02 11.99
C HIS A 135 2.13 4.93 10.97
N ILE A 136 1.53 6.09 10.74
CA ILE A 136 2.02 7.07 9.77
C ILE A 136 2.70 8.20 10.54
N GLN A 137 4.02 8.35 10.36
CA GLN A 137 4.77 9.49 10.88
C GLN A 137 4.95 10.52 9.77
N ASN A 138 4.48 11.73 10.02
CA ASN A 138 4.64 12.86 9.12
C ASN A 138 5.50 13.93 9.78
N ASN A 139 6.51 14.40 9.04
CA ASN A 139 7.18 15.66 9.36
C ASN A 139 6.69 16.71 8.36
N ASN A 140 5.77 17.56 8.80
CA ASN A 140 5.17 18.60 7.97
C ASN A 140 5.77 20.00 8.24
N ASP A 141 6.79 20.13 9.10
CA ASP A 141 7.31 21.42 9.55
C ASP A 141 7.70 22.33 8.39
N GLN A 142 8.36 21.77 7.37
CA GLN A 142 8.75 22.53 6.19
C GLN A 142 7.55 22.96 5.33
N LEU A 143 6.47 22.18 5.34
CA LEU A 143 5.25 22.47 4.58
C LEU A 143 4.39 23.53 5.26
N LEU A 144 4.51 23.67 6.58
CA LEU A 144 3.80 24.66 7.40
C LEU A 144 4.52 26.02 7.45
N THR A 145 5.79 26.06 7.01
CA THR A 145 6.55 27.30 6.99
C THR A 145 5.99 28.24 5.92
N PRO A 146 5.62 29.47 6.26
CA PRO A 146 5.13 30.45 5.28
C PRO A 146 6.10 30.61 4.10
N ASN A 147 5.55 30.63 2.90
CA ASN A 147 6.32 30.75 1.67
C ASN A 147 5.57 31.70 0.71
N ASP A 148 6.26 32.71 0.23
CA ASP A 148 5.69 33.70 -0.70
C ASP A 148 5.29 33.10 -2.07
N LYS A 149 5.78 31.89 -2.38
CA LYS A 149 5.51 31.22 -3.66
C LYS A 149 4.23 30.40 -3.66
N GLY A 150 3.73 29.99 -2.49
CA GLY A 150 2.54 29.17 -2.40
C GLY A 150 2.37 28.44 -1.08
N THR A 151 1.32 27.68 -1.00
CA THR A 151 1.00 26.82 0.14
C THR A 151 0.94 25.37 -0.30
N PHE A 152 0.88 24.47 0.68
CA PHE A 152 0.90 23.04 0.41
C PHE A 152 -0.42 22.39 0.83
N ILE A 153 -0.88 21.46 0.00
CA ILE A 153 -1.97 20.55 0.32
C ILE A 153 -1.42 19.12 0.25
N LYS A 154 -1.55 18.39 1.34
CA LYS A 154 -1.06 17.01 1.45
C LYS A 154 -2.13 16.12 2.08
N SER A 155 -2.49 15.03 1.42
CA SER A 155 -3.44 14.03 1.91
C SER A 155 -2.83 12.62 1.80
N PRO A 156 -3.18 11.69 2.68
CA PRO A 156 -3.90 11.81 3.95
C PRO A 156 -3.00 12.29 5.10
N ALA A 157 -3.62 12.68 6.23
CA ALA A 157 -2.93 13.09 7.46
C ALA A 157 -1.84 14.14 7.22
N GLY A 158 -2.16 15.15 6.45
CA GLY A 158 -1.19 16.09 5.93
C GLY A 158 -1.45 17.54 6.31
N VAL A 159 -1.39 18.39 5.32
CA VAL A 159 -1.49 19.84 5.43
C VAL A 159 -2.66 20.31 4.60
N ASN A 160 -3.48 21.21 5.17
CA ASN A 160 -4.56 21.90 4.47
C ASN A 160 -4.17 23.37 4.27
N THR A 161 -4.67 23.94 3.19
CA THR A 161 -4.54 25.38 2.94
C THR A 161 -5.85 26.05 3.32
N GLU A 162 -5.78 27.01 4.23
CA GLU A 162 -6.90 27.89 4.57
C GLU A 162 -6.93 29.08 3.61
N VAL A 163 -8.11 29.39 3.08
CA VAL A 163 -8.32 30.54 2.21
C VAL A 163 -9.26 31.52 2.91
N ILE A 164 -8.74 32.68 3.25
CA ILE A 164 -9.51 33.73 3.92
C ILE A 164 -9.95 34.76 2.88
N PHE A 165 -11.27 34.96 2.77
CA PHE A 165 -11.84 35.97 1.91
C PHE A 165 -12.12 37.24 2.71
N PRO A 166 -11.60 38.43 2.30
CA PRO A 166 -11.90 39.70 2.96
C PRO A 166 -13.29 40.20 2.55
N ILE A 167 -14.31 39.50 3.02
CA ILE A 167 -15.72 39.74 2.61
C ILE A 167 -16.17 41.19 2.92
N SER A 168 -15.76 41.74 4.06
CA SER A 168 -16.08 43.12 4.44
C SER A 168 -15.51 44.16 3.48
N GLU A 169 -14.29 43.95 3.01
CA GLU A 169 -13.68 44.83 1.98
C GLU A 169 -14.36 44.70 0.63
N ILE A 170 -14.67 43.48 0.24
CA ILE A 170 -15.39 43.19 -1.01
C ILE A 170 -16.76 43.89 -0.97
N TYR A 171 -17.49 43.72 0.13
CA TYR A 171 -18.81 44.30 0.32
C TYR A 171 -18.76 45.82 0.30
N SER A 172 -17.82 46.46 0.98
CA SER A 172 -17.67 47.90 1.00
C SER A 172 -17.43 48.51 -0.39
N LYS A 173 -16.74 47.78 -1.28
CA LYS A 173 -16.49 48.20 -2.67
C LYS A 173 -17.68 47.96 -3.62
N LEU A 174 -18.69 47.20 -3.19
CA LEU A 174 -19.86 46.85 -3.97
C LEU A 174 -21.04 47.82 -3.73
N THR A 175 -20.86 48.92 -2.99
CA THR A 175 -21.92 49.91 -2.74
C THR A 175 -22.59 50.35 -4.05
N ASN A 176 -23.88 50.10 -4.18
CA ASN A 176 -24.69 50.35 -5.40
C ASN A 176 -24.26 49.54 -6.64
N ARG A 177 -23.59 48.39 -6.47
CA ARG A 177 -23.22 47.49 -7.55
C ARG A 177 -23.69 46.06 -7.25
N SER A 178 -24.00 45.32 -8.30
CA SER A 178 -24.31 43.89 -8.20
C SER A 178 -23.07 43.06 -8.53
N LEU A 179 -22.82 42.02 -7.76
CA LEU A 179 -21.79 41.04 -8.08
C LEU A 179 -22.38 39.97 -8.99
N ASN A 180 -21.95 39.92 -10.24
CA ASN A 180 -22.46 38.95 -11.21
C ASN A 180 -21.75 37.61 -11.10
N GLN A 181 -20.46 37.60 -10.73
CA GLN A 181 -19.67 36.38 -10.63
C GLN A 181 -18.46 36.57 -9.71
N ALA A 182 -18.15 35.56 -8.90
CA ALA A 182 -16.88 35.41 -8.22
C ALA A 182 -16.26 34.08 -8.63
N ARG A 183 -14.96 34.08 -8.88
CA ARG A 183 -14.23 32.87 -9.26
C ARG A 183 -12.94 32.77 -8.45
N LEU A 184 -12.76 31.64 -7.78
CA LEU A 184 -11.49 31.25 -7.18
C LEU A 184 -10.76 30.34 -8.18
N MET A 185 -9.52 30.69 -8.51
CA MET A 185 -8.64 29.86 -9.33
C MET A 185 -7.45 29.44 -8.49
N VAL A 186 -7.21 28.14 -8.42
CA VAL A 186 -6.07 27.57 -7.72
C VAL A 186 -5.13 26.95 -8.76
N TYR A 187 -3.89 27.37 -8.74
CA TYR A 187 -2.89 26.89 -9.68
C TYR A 187 -1.91 25.97 -8.96
N ALA A 188 -1.66 24.80 -9.54
CA ALA A 188 -0.56 23.95 -9.10
C ALA A 188 0.76 24.57 -9.55
N LEU A 189 1.71 24.73 -8.61
CA LEU A 189 3.06 25.18 -8.96
C LEU A 189 3.79 24.00 -9.65
N PRO A 190 4.51 24.29 -10.75
CA PRO A 190 5.33 23.27 -11.39
C PRO A 190 6.46 22.86 -10.44
N GLU A 191 6.62 21.57 -10.22
CA GLU A 191 7.79 21.05 -9.50
C GLU A 191 9.03 21.18 -10.37
N ALA A 192 9.99 21.99 -9.90
CA ALA A 192 11.28 22.10 -10.55
C ALA A 192 12.11 20.83 -10.31
N ASN A 193 12.66 20.25 -11.38
CA ASN A 193 13.67 19.20 -11.35
C ASN A 193 13.26 17.81 -10.83
N GLN A 194 12.03 17.37 -11.02
CA GLN A 194 11.71 15.97 -10.80
C GLN A 194 11.93 15.13 -12.07
N ASP A 195 12.60 13.99 -11.88
CA ASP A 195 12.67 12.96 -12.93
C ASP A 195 11.24 12.55 -13.34
N GLU A 196 10.97 12.57 -14.65
CA GLU A 196 9.67 12.16 -15.21
C GLU A 196 9.19 10.77 -14.72
N LYS A 197 10.12 9.92 -14.28
CA LYS A 197 9.81 8.60 -13.73
C LYS A 197 9.18 8.63 -12.35
N VAL A 198 9.40 9.71 -11.59
CA VAL A 198 8.90 9.86 -10.21
C VAL A 198 7.88 11.00 -10.05
N LYS A 199 7.71 11.82 -11.07
CA LYS A 199 6.76 12.93 -11.06
C LYS A 199 5.32 12.41 -10.94
N LEU A 200 4.64 12.85 -9.91
CA LEU A 200 3.21 12.60 -9.72
C LEU A 200 2.40 13.71 -10.39
N SER A 201 1.29 13.32 -11.00
CA SER A 201 0.32 14.31 -11.52
C SER A 201 -0.35 15.05 -10.36
N PRO A 202 -0.69 16.33 -10.52
CA PRO A 202 -1.55 17.01 -9.56
C PRO A 202 -2.85 16.23 -9.35
N PRO A 203 -3.49 16.33 -8.17
CA PRO A 203 -4.78 15.69 -7.95
C PRO A 203 -5.84 16.29 -8.88
N ASP A 204 -6.71 15.44 -9.40
CA ASP A 204 -7.80 15.88 -10.30
C ASP A 204 -8.86 16.72 -9.58
N HIS A 205 -8.97 16.57 -8.27
CA HIS A 205 -9.99 17.23 -7.46
C HIS A 205 -9.41 17.75 -6.14
N LEU A 206 -9.88 18.93 -5.73
CA LEU A 206 -9.67 19.50 -4.41
C LEU A 206 -11.02 19.61 -3.71
N LEU A 207 -11.09 19.26 -2.44
CA LEU A 207 -12.28 19.41 -1.62
C LEU A 207 -12.18 20.70 -0.81
N LEU A 208 -13.22 21.53 -0.90
CA LEU A 208 -13.43 22.66 0.01
C LEU A 208 -14.27 22.18 1.20
N VAL A 209 -13.79 22.39 2.41
CA VAL A 209 -14.44 22.02 3.67
C VAL A 209 -14.66 23.25 4.54
#